data_23622c5244704067ba9cc5864b22a332
#
_entry.id   23622c5244704067ba9cc5864b22a332
#
_cell.length_a   1.000
_cell.length_b   1.000
_cell.length_c   1.000
_cell.angle_alpha   90.00
_cell.angle_beta   90.00
_cell.angle_gamma   90.00
#
_symmetry.space_group_name_H-M   'P 1'
#
loop_
_entity.id
_entity.type
_entity.pdbx_description
1 polymer ?
#
loop_
_entity_poly.entity_id
_entity_poly.type
_entity_poly.pdbx_seq_one_letter_code
_entity_poly.pdbx_strand_id
1 'polypeptide(L)'
;PYMYRAVDAGLRAVDVRSLTEAAECLGASWPTILFKVIFPNIRSGILSGAFLTFAVVIGEFTLASLLDRPAFGPYLQLIGANRAYEPSALAIIAFVITWAAMGLIQVFGSARALSGQKI
;
A
#
# COMPACT_ATOMS: atom_id res chain seq x y z
N PRO A 1 -9.59 -3.43 7.01
CA PRO A 1 -10.05 -2.12 7.54
C PRO A 1 -9.08 -0.98 7.19
N TYR A 2 -7.75 -1.20 7.23
CA TYR A 2 -6.76 -0.16 6.96
C TYR A 2 -6.81 0.37 5.52
N MET A 3 -6.87 -0.54 4.55
CA MET A 3 -6.96 -0.18 3.13
C MET A 3 -8.26 0.58 2.83
N TYR A 4 -9.38 0.13 3.40
CA TYR A 4 -10.66 0.81 3.25
C TYR A 4 -10.58 2.27 3.75
N ARG A 5 -10.05 2.48 4.96
CA ARG A 5 -9.92 3.83 5.53
C ARG A 5 -9.00 4.74 4.72
N ALA A 6 -7.90 4.20 4.19
CA ALA A 6 -6.97 4.96 3.37
C ALA A 6 -7.60 5.39 2.04
N VAL A 7 -8.35 4.50 1.39
CA VAL A 7 -9.09 4.80 0.15
C VAL A 7 -10.23 5.78 0.41
N ASP A 8 -11.00 5.59 1.48
CA ASP A 8 -12.10 6.50 1.87
C ASP A 8 -11.58 7.91 2.16
N ALA A 9 -10.47 8.02 2.91
CA ALA A 9 -9.82 9.30 3.15
C ALA A 9 -9.31 9.95 1.86
N GLY A 10 -8.75 9.17 0.95
CA GLY A 10 -8.32 9.65 -0.37
C GLY A 10 -9.50 10.16 -1.23
N LEU A 11 -10.62 9.46 -1.22
CA LEU A 11 -11.83 9.86 -1.93
C LEU A 11 -12.46 11.14 -1.33
N ARG A 12 -12.44 11.27 -0.01
CA ARG A 12 -12.96 12.48 0.68
C ARG A 12 -12.08 13.70 0.49
N ALA A 13 -10.78 13.52 0.31
CA ALA A 13 -9.83 14.61 0.05
C ALA A 13 -9.96 15.20 -1.36
N VAL A 14 -10.60 14.47 -2.26
CA VAL A 14 -10.83 14.86 -3.65
C VAL A 14 -12.34 15.07 -3.84
N ASP A 15 -12.74 16.20 -4.44
CA ASP A 15 -14.14 16.43 -4.81
C ASP A 15 -14.49 15.56 -6.04
N VAL A 16 -14.72 14.28 -5.78
CA VAL A 16 -15.00 13.27 -6.81
C VAL A 16 -16.25 13.64 -7.61
N ARG A 17 -17.23 14.29 -6.96
CA ARG A 17 -18.49 14.66 -7.60
C ARG A 17 -18.26 15.71 -8.68
N SER A 18 -17.62 16.81 -8.33
CA SER A 18 -17.33 17.88 -9.29
C SER A 18 -16.44 17.41 -10.44
N LEU A 19 -15.46 16.56 -10.15
CA LEU A 19 -14.58 15.97 -11.17
C LEU A 19 -15.36 15.04 -12.12
N THR A 20 -16.29 14.27 -11.59
CA THR A 20 -17.12 13.36 -12.39
C THR A 20 -18.06 14.15 -13.27
N GLU A 21 -18.78 15.14 -12.71
CA GLU A 21 -19.70 16.00 -13.44
C GLU A 21 -18.97 16.76 -14.56
N ALA A 22 -17.78 17.30 -14.30
CA ALA A 22 -16.97 17.96 -15.32
C ALA A 22 -16.53 17.01 -16.45
N ALA A 23 -16.14 15.79 -16.11
CA ALA A 23 -15.74 14.78 -17.09
C ALA A 23 -16.93 14.28 -17.93
N GLU A 24 -18.10 14.15 -17.34
CA GLU A 24 -19.35 13.82 -18.05
C GLU A 24 -19.75 14.92 -19.03
N CYS A 25 -19.61 16.19 -18.64
CA CYS A 25 -19.84 17.33 -19.54
C CYS A 25 -18.94 17.29 -20.77
N LEU A 26 -17.74 16.71 -20.66
CA LEU A 26 -16.80 16.50 -21.76
C LEU A 26 -17.06 15.21 -22.55
N GLY A 27 -18.15 14.48 -22.24
CA GLY A 27 -18.52 13.24 -22.92
C GLY A 27 -17.68 12.02 -22.53
N ALA A 28 -17.02 12.04 -21.38
CA ALA A 28 -16.22 10.92 -20.92
C ALA A 28 -17.11 9.74 -20.49
N SER A 29 -16.75 8.53 -20.93
CA SER A 29 -17.41 7.30 -20.47
C SER A 29 -16.98 6.93 -19.04
N TRP A 30 -17.82 6.19 -18.32
CA TRP A 30 -17.57 5.74 -16.95
C TRP A 30 -16.19 5.10 -16.72
N PRO A 31 -15.70 4.18 -17.57
CA PRO A 31 -14.36 3.65 -17.42
C PRO A 31 -13.27 4.72 -17.54
N THR A 32 -13.45 5.69 -18.43
CA THR A 32 -12.53 6.82 -18.61
C THR A 32 -12.48 7.70 -17.37
N ILE A 33 -13.61 8.00 -16.77
CA ILE A 33 -13.71 8.77 -15.52
C ILE A 33 -13.00 8.04 -14.40
N LEU A 34 -13.25 6.74 -14.23
CA LEU A 34 -12.65 5.94 -13.19
C LEU A 34 -11.12 5.87 -13.32
N PHE A 35 -10.61 5.50 -14.49
CA PHE A 35 -9.17 5.24 -14.66
C PHE A 35 -8.33 6.48 -14.98
N LYS A 36 -8.89 7.50 -15.60
CA LYS A 36 -8.15 8.71 -15.97
C LYS A 36 -8.38 9.90 -15.05
N VAL A 37 -9.49 9.93 -14.32
CA VAL A 37 -9.83 11.06 -13.45
C VAL A 37 -9.73 10.66 -11.98
N ILE A 38 -10.51 9.67 -11.54
CA ILE A 38 -10.59 9.31 -10.11
C ILE A 38 -9.32 8.60 -9.65
N PHE A 39 -8.92 7.53 -10.31
CA PHE A 39 -7.80 6.68 -9.90
C PHE A 39 -6.47 7.44 -9.74
N PRO A 40 -6.04 8.32 -10.67
CA PRO A 40 -4.82 9.09 -10.49
C PRO A 40 -4.83 10.01 -9.27
N ASN A 41 -6.00 10.56 -8.93
CA ASN A 41 -6.15 11.47 -7.80
C ASN A 41 -6.10 10.74 -6.45
N ILE A 42 -6.62 9.51 -6.35
CA ILE A 42 -6.62 8.72 -5.11
C ILE A 42 -5.43 7.78 -4.97
N ARG A 43 -4.56 7.68 -5.97
CA ARG A 43 -3.41 6.74 -5.97
C ARG A 43 -2.52 6.86 -4.74
N SER A 44 -2.32 8.09 -4.24
CA SER A 44 -1.53 8.35 -3.04
C SER A 44 -2.17 7.68 -1.81
N GLY A 45 -3.48 7.79 -1.67
CA GLY A 45 -4.24 7.11 -0.60
C GLY A 45 -4.17 5.59 -0.74
N ILE A 46 -4.28 5.06 -1.96
CA ILE A 46 -4.16 3.62 -2.23
C ILE A 46 -2.76 3.11 -1.84
N LEU A 47 -1.70 3.81 -2.26
CA LEU A 47 -0.31 3.44 -1.94
C LEU A 47 -0.04 3.49 -0.43
N SER A 48 -0.51 4.54 0.25
CA SER A 48 -0.37 4.66 1.70
C SER A 48 -1.11 3.54 2.44
N GLY A 49 -2.32 3.22 2.00
CA GLY A 49 -3.12 2.14 2.56
C GLY A 49 -2.50 0.75 2.33
N ALA A 50 -1.97 0.51 1.14
CA ALA A 50 -1.28 -0.72 0.81
C ALA A 50 -0.03 -0.89 1.67
N PHE A 51 0.76 0.17 1.83
CA PHE A 51 1.96 0.16 2.68
C PHE A 51 1.63 -0.07 4.15
N LEU A 52 0.63 0.63 4.69
CA LEU A 52 0.18 0.45 6.07
C LEU A 52 -0.32 -0.98 6.31
N THR A 53 -1.13 -1.51 5.39
CA THR A 53 -1.63 -2.89 5.46
C THR A 53 -0.48 -3.89 5.44
N PHE A 54 0.49 -3.71 4.56
CA PHE A 54 1.66 -4.56 4.47
C PHE A 54 2.49 -4.54 5.76
N ALA A 55 2.74 -3.34 6.32
CA ALA A 55 3.47 -3.19 7.58
C ALA A 55 2.76 -3.87 8.75
N VAL A 56 1.44 -3.73 8.84
CA VAL A 56 0.64 -4.39 9.88
C VAL A 56 0.67 -5.90 9.72
N VAL A 57 0.53 -6.42 8.50
CA VAL A 57 0.53 -7.87 8.24
C VAL A 57 1.89 -8.51 8.57
N ILE A 58 2.99 -7.84 8.25
CA ILE A 58 4.34 -8.34 8.62
C ILE A 58 4.57 -8.27 10.12
N GLY A 59 4.06 -7.20 10.78
CA GLY A 59 4.16 -7.02 12.23
C GLY A 59 3.19 -7.88 13.05
N GLU A 60 2.29 -8.63 12.41
CA GLU A 60 1.26 -9.43 13.10
C GLU A 60 1.86 -10.70 13.71
N PHE A 61 2.34 -10.55 14.92
CA PHE A 61 2.91 -11.65 15.72
C PHE A 61 1.93 -12.12 16.79
N THR A 62 1.36 -11.19 17.52
CA THR A 62 0.62 -11.48 18.76
C THR A 62 -0.65 -12.27 18.52
N LEU A 63 -1.51 -11.82 17.61
CA LEU A 63 -2.76 -12.52 17.31
C LEU A 63 -2.51 -13.85 16.59
N ALA A 64 -1.54 -13.88 15.66
CA ALA A 64 -1.19 -15.11 14.97
C ALA A 64 -0.63 -16.17 15.93
N SER A 65 0.19 -15.76 16.91
CA SER A 65 0.71 -16.64 17.95
C SER A 65 -0.37 -17.14 18.91
N LEU A 66 -1.30 -16.25 19.31
CA LEU A 66 -2.41 -16.63 20.21
C LEU A 66 -3.42 -17.58 19.55
N LEU A 67 -3.61 -17.44 18.23
CA LEU A 67 -4.54 -18.27 17.46
C LEU A 67 -3.90 -19.51 16.85
N ASP A 68 -2.63 -19.77 17.17
CA ASP A 68 -1.83 -20.88 16.60
C ASP A 68 -1.90 -20.94 15.07
N ARG A 69 -1.85 -19.76 14.43
CA ARG A 69 -1.90 -19.64 12.98
C ARG A 69 -0.49 -19.45 12.40
N PRO A 70 -0.16 -20.14 11.30
CA PRO A 70 1.11 -19.97 10.63
C PRO A 70 1.21 -18.54 10.06
N ALA A 71 2.07 -17.72 10.64
CA ALA A 71 2.40 -16.39 10.17
C ALA A 71 3.91 -16.17 10.27
N PHE A 72 4.40 -15.11 9.61
CA PHE A 72 5.83 -14.85 9.51
C PHE A 72 6.51 -14.69 10.88
N GLY A 73 5.90 -13.96 11.82
CA GLY A 73 6.41 -13.74 13.17
C GLY A 73 6.57 -15.03 13.99
N PRO A 74 5.49 -15.81 14.22
CA PRO A 74 5.57 -17.10 14.90
C PRO A 74 6.54 -18.09 14.24
N TYR A 75 6.62 -18.09 12.91
CA TYR A 75 7.55 -18.95 12.18
C TYR A 75 9.01 -18.59 12.45
N LEU A 76 9.35 -17.29 12.48
CA LEU A 76 10.69 -16.82 12.86
C LEU A 76 11.05 -17.23 14.28
N GLN A 77 10.12 -17.14 15.22
CA GLN A 77 10.34 -17.56 16.60
C GLN A 77 10.59 -19.07 16.70
N LEU A 78 9.82 -19.88 15.97
CA LEU A 78 9.96 -21.33 15.96
C LEU A 78 11.35 -21.76 15.44
N ILE A 79 11.82 -21.14 14.35
CA ILE A 79 13.15 -21.39 13.80
C ILE A 79 14.23 -20.92 14.79
N GLY A 80 14.02 -19.75 15.43
CA GLY A 80 14.96 -19.16 16.38
C GLY A 80 15.17 -20.01 17.63
N ALA A 81 14.17 -20.78 18.04
CA ALA A 81 14.30 -21.71 19.16
C ALA A 81 15.22 -22.89 18.85
N ASN A 82 15.37 -23.25 17.58
CA ASN A 82 16.15 -24.43 17.17
C ASN A 82 17.47 -24.09 16.46
N ARG A 83 17.64 -22.89 15.93
CA ARG A 83 18.80 -22.48 15.12
C ARG A 83 19.11 -20.99 15.31
N ALA A 84 20.36 -20.68 15.69
CA ALA A 84 20.74 -19.32 16.07
C ALA A 84 20.89 -18.34 14.91
N TYR A 85 21.25 -18.78 13.71
CA TYR A 85 21.63 -17.89 12.59
C TYR A 85 20.55 -17.73 11.52
N GLU A 86 19.70 -18.73 11.32
CA GLU A 86 18.68 -18.71 10.26
C GLU A 86 17.60 -17.61 10.45
N PRO A 87 17.09 -17.35 11.68
CA PRO A 87 16.12 -16.28 11.89
C PRO A 87 16.67 -14.89 11.58
N SER A 88 17.95 -14.67 11.89
CA SER A 88 18.62 -13.40 11.61
C SER A 88 18.72 -13.13 10.10
N ALA A 89 19.06 -14.16 9.32
CA ALA A 89 19.10 -14.06 7.86
C ALA A 89 17.72 -13.78 7.28
N LEU A 90 16.69 -14.50 7.74
CA LEU A 90 15.30 -14.27 7.29
C LEU A 90 14.79 -12.88 7.67
N ALA A 91 15.13 -12.38 8.87
CA ALA A 91 14.76 -11.03 9.28
C ALA A 91 15.42 -9.97 8.40
N ILE A 92 16.70 -10.13 8.07
CA ILE A 92 17.41 -9.21 7.17
C ILE A 92 16.80 -9.23 5.77
N ILE A 93 16.49 -10.40 5.23
CA ILE A 93 15.84 -10.54 3.93
C ILE A 93 14.47 -9.85 3.92
N ALA A 94 13.65 -10.08 4.93
CA ALA A 94 12.35 -9.43 5.07
C ALA A 94 12.48 -7.91 5.16
N PHE A 95 13.49 -7.42 5.89
CA PHE A 95 13.77 -6.01 6.03
C PHE A 95 14.21 -5.38 4.69
N VAL A 96 15.08 -6.03 3.94
CA VAL A 96 15.53 -5.61 2.62
C VAL A 96 14.36 -5.58 1.63
N ILE A 97 13.52 -6.62 1.63
CA ILE A 97 12.33 -6.67 0.75
C ILE A 97 11.37 -5.51 1.08
N THR A 98 11.13 -5.24 2.37
CA THR A 98 10.28 -4.13 2.80
C THR A 98 10.84 -2.79 2.35
N TRP A 99 12.15 -2.58 2.51
CA TRP A 99 12.84 -1.36 2.06
C TRP A 99 12.82 -1.21 0.54
N ALA A 100 13.03 -2.29 -0.19
CA ALA A 100 12.97 -2.30 -1.65
C ALA A 100 11.54 -1.97 -2.14
N ALA A 101 10.53 -2.58 -1.53
CA ALA A 101 9.13 -2.30 -1.84
C ALA A 101 8.77 -0.83 -1.57
N MET A 102 9.22 -0.28 -0.43
CA MET A 102 9.01 1.13 -0.09
C MET A 102 9.71 2.06 -1.08
N GLY A 103 10.96 1.78 -1.45
CA GLY A 103 11.71 2.54 -2.44
C GLY A 103 11.05 2.53 -3.82
N LEU A 104 10.59 1.37 -4.27
CA LEU A 104 9.85 1.24 -5.52
C LEU A 104 8.56 2.08 -5.52
N ILE A 105 7.79 2.02 -4.46
CA ILE A 105 6.56 2.82 -4.31
C ILE A 105 6.87 4.32 -4.38
N GLN A 106 7.93 4.78 -3.71
CA GLN A 106 8.33 6.18 -3.75
C GLN A 106 8.82 6.61 -5.13
N VAL A 107 9.64 5.81 -5.80
CA VAL A 107 10.16 6.12 -7.15
C VAL A 107 9.02 6.19 -8.16
N PHE A 108 8.10 5.23 -8.16
CA PHE A 108 6.93 5.26 -9.05
C PHE A 108 5.94 6.37 -8.69
N GLY A 109 5.85 6.76 -7.42
CA GLY A 109 5.06 7.90 -6.96
C GLY A 109 5.66 9.25 -7.39
N SER A 110 6.99 9.41 -7.27
CA SER A 110 7.70 10.66 -7.58
C SER A 110 7.90 10.89 -9.08
N ALA A 111 8.17 9.85 -9.86
CA ALA A 111 8.45 9.97 -11.29
C ALA A 111 7.29 10.62 -12.07
N ARG A 112 6.06 10.52 -11.57
CA ARG A 112 4.90 11.16 -12.19
C ARG A 112 4.60 12.56 -11.66
N ALA A 113 5.10 12.94 -10.50
CA ALA A 113 4.94 14.30 -9.98
C ALA A 113 5.79 15.31 -10.79
N LEU A 114 6.95 14.88 -11.30
CA LEU A 114 7.83 15.72 -12.11
C LEU A 114 7.37 15.91 -13.56
N SER A 115 6.53 15.01 -14.10
CA SER A 115 6.01 15.15 -15.47
C SER A 115 4.79 16.07 -15.57
N GLY A 116 4.16 16.40 -14.45
CA GLY A 116 3.00 17.32 -14.39
C GLY A 116 3.36 18.80 -14.23
N GLN A 117 4.63 19.15 -14.07
CA GLN A 117 5.07 20.52 -13.78
C GLN A 117 5.76 21.20 -14.98
N LYS A 118 5.57 20.66 -16.18
CA LYS A 118 5.98 21.31 -17.42
C LYS A 118 4.75 21.81 -18.19
N ILE A 119 4.12 22.83 -17.69
CA ILE A 119 3.34 23.81 -18.47
C ILE A 119 3.65 25.17 -17.89
#